data_70d9ae1d08e64f1076c851505fddad37
#
_entry.id   70d9ae1d08e64f1076c851505fddad37
#
_cell.length_a   1.000
_cell.length_b   1.000
_cell.length_c   1.000
_cell.angle_alpha   90.00
_cell.angle_beta   90.00
_cell.angle_gamma   90.00
#
_symmetry.space_group_name_H-M   'P 1'
#
loop_
_entity.id
_entity.type
_entity.pdbx_description
1 polymer ?
#
loop_
_entity_poly.entity_id
_entity_poly.type
_entity_poly.pdbx_seq_one_letter_code
_entity_poly.pdbx_strand_id
1 'polypeptide(L)'
;DEYPQIKSVVWCPGTGNVGFNALGKVFSGEVNPSGKTPDTFVYDMTTAPWWNNAEKTEYTNLADMAVEGMNAGTAQVYAPAFTNYVEGIYVGYKYYETAAQEGAIDYDKTVQYPFGYGLSYTEFEQKMGELEEKDGQISVDVEVTNTGDVAGKDVVEVYYKPPYTN
;
A
#
# COMPACT_ATOMS: atom_id res chain seq x y z
N ASP A 1 -14.40 4.21 17.98
CA ASP A 1 -14.34 5.41 17.12
C ASP A 1 -14.20 6.66 17.99
N GLU A 2 -13.03 7.28 17.95
CA GLU A 2 -12.74 8.52 18.70
C GLU A 2 -13.56 9.72 18.19
N TYR A 3 -13.93 9.67 16.91
CA TYR A 3 -14.61 10.78 16.21
C TYR A 3 -15.85 10.28 15.46
N PRO A 4 -16.96 9.98 16.15
CA PRO A 4 -18.16 9.40 15.54
C PRO A 4 -18.86 10.34 14.55
N GLN A 5 -18.54 11.63 14.56
CA GLN A 5 -19.02 12.61 13.59
C GLN A 5 -18.36 12.47 12.20
N ILE A 6 -17.18 11.85 12.10
CA ILE A 6 -16.52 11.56 10.81
C ILE A 6 -17.20 10.32 10.22
N LYS A 7 -17.88 10.48 9.09
CA LYS A 7 -18.67 9.39 8.46
C LYS A 7 -17.94 8.70 7.32
N SER A 8 -16.97 9.38 6.72
CA SER A 8 -16.13 8.81 5.65
C SER A 8 -14.79 9.51 5.59
N VAL A 9 -13.81 8.80 5.07
CA VAL A 9 -12.46 9.32 4.80
C VAL A 9 -12.09 8.93 3.38
N VAL A 10 -11.60 9.89 2.62
CA VAL A 10 -11.04 9.64 1.29
C VAL A 10 -9.55 9.92 1.33
N TRP A 11 -8.76 8.87 1.17
CA TRP A 11 -7.33 9.02 0.98
C TRP A 11 -7.04 9.33 -0.49
N CYS A 12 -6.43 10.47 -0.74
CA CYS A 12 -6.14 10.93 -2.09
C CYS A 12 -4.67 11.34 -2.19
N PRO A 13 -3.83 10.55 -2.84
CA PRO A 13 -2.45 10.92 -3.10
C PRO A 13 -2.38 12.12 -4.06
N GLY A 14 -1.17 12.65 -4.28
CA GLY A 14 -0.97 13.82 -5.12
C GLY A 14 -1.64 13.71 -6.50
N THR A 15 -2.63 14.56 -6.74
CA THR A 15 -3.50 14.50 -7.92
C THR A 15 -2.97 15.25 -9.15
N GLY A 16 -1.87 15.99 -8.99
CA GLY A 16 -1.42 16.95 -10.01
C GLY A 16 -2.42 18.09 -10.23
N ASN A 17 -2.28 18.81 -11.32
CA ASN A 17 -3.04 20.05 -11.57
C ASN A 17 -4.52 19.82 -11.91
N VAL A 18 -4.88 18.67 -12.44
CA VAL A 18 -6.24 18.41 -12.96
C VAL A 18 -6.99 17.29 -12.24
N GLY A 19 -6.32 16.53 -11.39
CA GLY A 19 -6.92 15.38 -10.71
C GLY A 19 -8.00 15.75 -9.69
N PHE A 20 -8.02 16.97 -9.18
CA PHE A 20 -9.11 17.47 -8.33
C PHE A 20 -10.49 17.43 -9.00
N ASN A 21 -10.55 17.50 -10.34
CA ASN A 21 -11.81 17.34 -11.05
C ASN A 21 -12.38 15.92 -10.87
N ALA A 22 -11.53 14.90 -10.84
CA ALA A 22 -11.94 13.53 -10.59
C ALA A 22 -12.45 13.36 -9.14
N LEU A 23 -11.77 13.99 -8.17
CA LEU A 23 -12.19 13.96 -6.77
C LEU A 23 -13.58 14.60 -6.57
N GLY A 24 -13.86 15.72 -7.24
CA GLY A 24 -15.19 16.34 -7.24
C GLY A 24 -16.28 15.40 -7.76
N LYS A 25 -16.00 14.64 -8.80
CA LYS A 25 -16.92 13.64 -9.36
C LYS A 25 -17.17 12.46 -8.42
N VAL A 26 -16.16 12.04 -7.68
CA VAL A 26 -16.33 11.03 -6.63
C VAL A 26 -17.25 11.55 -5.54
N PHE A 27 -17.00 12.74 -5.01
CA PHE A 27 -17.84 13.31 -3.93
C PHE A 27 -19.29 13.61 -4.37
N SER A 28 -19.49 13.93 -5.65
CA SER A 28 -20.85 14.14 -6.18
C SER A 28 -21.60 12.84 -6.49
N GLY A 29 -20.90 11.69 -6.46
CA GLY A 29 -21.48 10.41 -6.85
C GLY A 29 -21.54 10.19 -8.37
N GLU A 30 -21.01 11.12 -9.19
CA GLU A 30 -20.92 10.95 -10.65
C GLU A 30 -19.99 9.79 -11.04
N VAL A 31 -18.96 9.56 -10.23
CA VAL A 31 -18.00 8.48 -10.40
C VAL A 31 -17.93 7.65 -9.12
N ASN A 32 -18.17 6.35 -9.26
CA ASN A 32 -17.99 5.40 -8.17
C ASN A 32 -16.50 5.09 -7.98
N PRO A 33 -15.90 5.31 -6.78
CA PRO A 33 -14.52 4.99 -6.54
C PRO A 33 -14.26 3.48 -6.58
N SER A 34 -13.12 3.09 -7.13
CA SER A 34 -12.67 1.69 -7.19
C SER A 34 -11.22 1.52 -6.74
N GLY A 35 -10.63 2.59 -6.19
CA GLY A 35 -9.26 2.57 -5.70
C GLY A 35 -9.11 1.69 -4.46
N LYS A 36 -8.00 0.97 -4.42
CA LYS A 36 -7.59 0.15 -3.28
C LYS A 36 -6.27 0.68 -2.73
N THR A 37 -6.03 0.48 -1.44
CA THR A 37 -4.79 0.90 -0.79
C THR A 37 -3.60 0.12 -1.37
N PRO A 38 -2.53 0.81 -1.82
CA PRO A 38 -1.35 0.15 -2.37
C PRO A 38 -0.36 -0.29 -1.28
N ASP A 39 -0.71 -0.08 -0.02
CA ASP A 39 0.11 -0.40 1.14
C ASP A 39 -0.76 -0.75 2.35
N THR A 40 -0.15 -1.29 3.39
CA THR A 40 -0.79 -1.57 4.67
C THR A 40 -0.68 -0.35 5.59
N PHE A 41 -1.80 0.13 6.09
CA PHE A 41 -1.87 1.22 7.06
C PHE A 41 -2.02 0.65 8.47
N VAL A 42 -1.18 1.13 9.39
CA VAL A 42 -1.17 0.68 10.78
C VAL A 42 -1.68 1.77 11.71
N TYR A 43 -2.20 1.36 12.88
CA TYR A 43 -2.63 2.31 13.91
C TYR A 43 -1.46 3.10 14.50
N ASP A 44 -0.32 2.45 14.68
CA ASP A 44 0.90 3.07 15.20
C ASP A 44 2.06 2.87 14.20
N MET A 45 2.41 3.93 13.50
CA MET A 45 3.48 3.90 12.49
C MET A 45 4.85 3.59 13.08
N THR A 46 5.06 3.80 14.39
CA THR A 46 6.33 3.49 15.05
C THR A 46 6.59 1.98 15.14
N THR A 47 5.56 1.16 14.96
CA THR A 47 5.65 -0.31 14.91
C THR A 47 5.98 -0.85 13.53
N ALA A 48 5.96 -0.01 12.51
CA ALA A 48 6.25 -0.43 11.14
C ALA A 48 7.73 -0.82 10.98
N PRO A 49 8.05 -1.88 10.23
CA PRO A 49 9.43 -2.36 10.07
C PRO A 49 10.35 -1.33 9.41
N TRP A 50 9.78 -0.42 8.63
CA TRP A 50 10.50 0.66 7.94
C TRP A 50 10.65 1.94 8.78
N TRP A 51 10.06 2.02 9.97
CA TRP A 51 10.02 3.27 10.76
C TRP A 51 11.41 3.87 10.99
N ASN A 52 12.38 3.04 11.37
CA ASN A 52 13.77 3.48 11.59
C ASN A 52 14.52 3.84 10.30
N ASN A 53 13.92 3.60 9.13
CA ASN A 53 14.45 3.98 7.83
C ASN A 53 13.67 5.15 7.19
N ALA A 54 12.70 5.72 7.89
CA ALA A 54 11.88 6.83 7.40
C ALA A 54 12.69 8.14 7.29
N GLU A 55 13.78 8.24 8.02
CA GLU A 55 14.69 9.37 8.00
C GLU A 55 15.97 9.06 7.21
N LYS A 56 16.57 10.12 6.72
CA LYS A 56 17.87 10.05 6.05
C LYS A 56 18.96 9.71 7.07
N THR A 57 19.59 8.56 6.90
CA THR A 57 20.70 8.14 7.75
C THR A 57 22.01 8.71 7.22
N GLU A 58 22.76 9.38 8.09
CA GLU A 58 24.04 10.00 7.76
C GLU A 58 25.21 9.25 8.38
N TYR A 59 26.34 9.26 7.69
CA TYR A 59 27.57 8.70 8.21
C TYR A 59 28.16 9.57 9.33
N THR A 60 28.78 8.97 10.34
CA THR A 60 29.39 9.68 11.46
C THR A 60 30.60 10.53 11.04
N ASN A 61 31.25 10.17 9.92
CA ASN A 61 32.35 10.91 9.31
C ASN A 61 31.92 11.71 8.06
N LEU A 62 30.70 12.22 8.07
CA LEU A 62 30.08 12.91 6.94
C LEU A 62 30.94 14.07 6.41
N ALA A 63 31.60 14.81 7.31
CA ALA A 63 32.44 15.94 6.93
C ALA A 63 33.64 15.53 6.04
N ASP A 64 34.15 14.30 6.21
CA ASP A 64 35.27 13.79 5.42
C ASP A 64 34.83 13.32 4.01
N MET A 65 33.53 13.06 3.85
CA MET A 65 32.95 12.52 2.61
C MET A 65 32.14 13.53 1.82
N ALA A 66 31.92 14.73 2.38
CA ALA A 66 31.15 15.76 1.73
C ALA A 66 31.93 16.32 0.50
N VAL A 67 31.24 16.44 -0.62
CA VAL A 67 31.80 17.03 -1.85
C VAL A 67 30.99 18.24 -2.27
N GLU A 68 31.66 19.26 -2.75
CA GLU A 68 31.00 20.43 -3.35
C GLU A 68 30.53 20.08 -4.76
N GLY A 69 29.32 20.46 -5.08
CA GLY A 69 28.73 20.31 -6.40
C GLY A 69 27.89 21.51 -6.78
N MET A 70 27.62 21.61 -8.06
CA MET A 70 26.76 22.65 -8.62
C MET A 70 25.47 22.04 -9.12
N ASN A 71 24.33 22.54 -8.64
CA ASN A 71 23.03 22.18 -9.18
C ASN A 71 22.28 23.46 -9.55
N ALA A 72 21.88 23.58 -10.81
CA ALA A 72 21.16 24.75 -11.33
C ALA A 72 21.83 26.11 -11.02
N GLY A 73 23.15 26.16 -11.01
CA GLY A 73 23.94 27.39 -10.79
C GLY A 73 24.16 27.77 -9.32
N THR A 74 23.68 26.92 -8.38
CA THR A 74 23.91 27.09 -6.94
C THR A 74 24.92 26.09 -6.43
N ALA A 75 25.91 26.55 -5.67
CA ALA A 75 26.83 25.65 -4.97
C ALA A 75 26.06 24.90 -3.87
N GLN A 76 26.12 23.59 -3.91
CA GLN A 76 25.54 22.73 -2.88
C GLN A 76 26.60 21.74 -2.40
N VAL A 77 26.60 21.47 -1.11
CA VAL A 77 27.41 20.41 -0.54
C VAL A 77 26.58 19.11 -0.57
N TYR A 78 27.06 18.13 -1.29
CA TYR A 78 26.47 16.80 -1.33
C TYR A 78 27.16 15.93 -0.29
N ALA A 79 26.36 15.48 0.65
CA ALA A 79 26.81 14.57 1.68
C ALA A 79 26.19 13.19 1.43
N PRO A 80 26.96 12.10 1.43
CA PRO A 80 26.42 10.77 1.24
C PRO A 80 25.50 10.40 2.41
N ALA A 81 24.42 9.74 2.08
CA ALA A 81 23.49 9.15 3.03
C ALA A 81 23.20 7.71 2.59
N PHE A 82 22.68 6.92 3.48
CA PHE A 82 22.28 5.55 3.16
C PHE A 82 20.90 5.22 3.69
N THR A 83 20.28 4.23 3.08
CA THR A 83 19.07 3.59 3.57
C THR A 83 19.39 2.12 3.82
N ASN A 84 19.05 1.64 4.99
CA ASN A 84 19.22 0.23 5.33
C ASN A 84 17.88 -0.50 5.13
N TYR A 85 17.81 -1.36 4.12
CA TYR A 85 16.61 -2.15 3.81
C TYR A 85 16.48 -3.34 4.77
N VAL A 86 16.15 -3.07 6.03
CA VAL A 86 16.03 -4.08 7.09
C VAL A 86 14.89 -5.09 6.88
N GLU A 87 13.91 -4.73 6.07
CA GLU A 87 12.71 -5.54 5.82
C GLU A 87 13.01 -6.80 4.99
N GLY A 88 14.08 -6.77 4.16
CA GLY A 88 14.43 -7.89 3.29
C GLY A 88 13.27 -8.26 2.35
N ILE A 89 12.82 -9.52 2.41
CA ILE A 89 11.69 -10.00 1.60
C ILE A 89 10.32 -9.64 2.21
N TYR A 90 10.29 -9.18 3.45
CA TYR A 90 9.08 -8.86 4.21
C TYR A 90 8.69 -7.39 4.05
N VAL A 91 8.54 -6.93 2.81
CA VAL A 91 8.14 -5.57 2.48
C VAL A 91 6.63 -5.45 2.44
N GLY A 92 6.09 -4.37 3.04
CA GLY A 92 4.66 -4.04 3.00
C GLY A 92 3.80 -5.11 3.68
N TYR A 93 2.69 -5.50 3.04
CA TYR A 93 1.73 -6.46 3.60
C TYR A 93 2.36 -7.81 3.98
N LYS A 94 3.43 -8.23 3.30
CA LYS A 94 4.11 -9.50 3.59
C LYS A 94 4.64 -9.57 5.03
N TYR A 95 5.09 -8.45 5.57
CA TYR A 95 5.52 -8.39 6.97
C TYR A 95 4.35 -8.65 7.91
N TYR A 96 3.27 -7.90 7.76
CA TYR A 96 2.13 -7.97 8.68
C TYR A 96 1.43 -9.32 8.63
N GLU A 97 1.22 -9.86 7.43
CA GLU A 97 0.62 -11.18 7.25
C GLU A 97 1.48 -12.30 7.85
N THR A 98 2.80 -12.25 7.62
CA THR A 98 3.73 -13.23 8.16
C THR A 98 3.84 -13.10 9.67
N ALA A 99 4.02 -11.88 10.20
CA ALA A 99 4.17 -11.65 11.63
C ALA A 99 2.91 -12.06 12.41
N ALA A 100 1.72 -11.86 11.82
CA ALA A 100 0.46 -12.31 12.41
C ALA A 100 0.35 -13.84 12.38
N GLN A 101 0.72 -14.48 11.27
CA GLN A 101 0.70 -15.94 11.15
C GLN A 101 1.66 -16.61 12.15
N GLU A 102 2.82 -16.00 12.40
CA GLU A 102 3.80 -16.46 13.39
C GLU A 102 3.44 -16.06 14.83
N GLY A 103 2.34 -15.34 15.03
CA GLY A 103 1.90 -14.89 16.35
C GLY A 103 2.75 -13.78 16.97
N ALA A 104 3.57 -13.11 16.19
CA ALA A 104 4.42 -12.01 16.63
C ALA A 104 3.64 -10.71 16.85
N ILE A 105 2.54 -10.53 16.11
CA ILE A 105 1.62 -9.39 16.23
C ILE A 105 0.17 -9.86 16.27
N ASP A 106 -0.69 -9.04 16.86
CA ASP A 106 -2.15 -9.15 16.73
C ASP A 106 -2.55 -8.31 15.51
N TYR A 107 -2.98 -8.96 14.43
CA TYR A 107 -3.26 -8.30 13.16
C TYR A 107 -4.30 -7.18 13.30
N ASP A 108 -5.44 -7.48 13.93
CA ASP A 108 -6.57 -6.56 14.05
C ASP A 108 -6.26 -5.34 14.93
N LYS A 109 -5.29 -5.48 15.84
CA LYS A 109 -4.81 -4.37 16.67
C LYS A 109 -3.68 -3.56 16.02
N THR A 110 -3.00 -4.15 15.06
CA THR A 110 -1.85 -3.53 14.40
C THR A 110 -2.25 -2.84 13.11
N VAL A 111 -3.04 -3.53 12.27
CA VAL A 111 -3.41 -3.07 10.93
C VAL A 111 -4.74 -2.33 10.97
N GLN A 112 -4.75 -1.09 10.53
CA GLN A 112 -5.94 -0.25 10.41
C GLN A 112 -6.64 -0.46 9.07
N TYR A 113 -5.88 -0.43 7.98
CA TYR A 113 -6.34 -0.73 6.63
C TYR A 113 -5.34 -1.67 5.96
N PRO A 114 -5.74 -2.88 5.56
CA PRO A 114 -4.85 -3.80 4.86
C PRO A 114 -4.50 -3.29 3.46
N PHE A 115 -3.48 -3.87 2.87
CA PHE A 115 -3.23 -3.78 1.43
C PHE A 115 -4.50 -4.22 0.68
N GLY A 116 -4.83 -3.53 -0.41
CA GLY A 116 -6.03 -3.83 -1.19
C GLY A 116 -7.35 -3.33 -0.58
N TYR A 117 -7.32 -2.62 0.55
CA TYR A 117 -8.54 -2.08 1.15
C TYR A 117 -9.08 -0.90 0.34
N GLY A 118 -10.40 -0.85 0.17
CA GLY A 118 -11.08 0.30 -0.41
C GLY A 118 -12.57 0.04 -0.56
N LEU A 119 -13.37 1.02 -0.17
CA LEU A 119 -14.82 0.98 -0.28
C LEU A 119 -15.29 1.49 -1.65
N SER A 120 -16.49 1.09 -2.03
CA SER A 120 -17.19 1.51 -3.24
C SER A 120 -18.60 1.99 -2.87
N TYR A 121 -19.29 2.64 -3.80
CA TYR A 121 -20.71 2.97 -3.67
C TYR A 121 -21.63 1.81 -4.05
N THR A 122 -21.04 0.66 -4.38
CA THR A 122 -21.75 -0.60 -4.64
C THR A 122 -21.00 -1.75 -4.00
N GLU A 123 -21.58 -2.93 -4.00
CA GLU A 123 -20.97 -4.14 -3.46
C GLU A 123 -20.67 -5.12 -4.56
N PHE A 124 -19.62 -5.91 -4.38
CA PHE A 124 -19.20 -6.95 -5.31
C PHE A 124 -19.04 -8.27 -4.58
N GLU A 125 -19.44 -9.33 -5.24
CA GLU A 125 -19.13 -10.70 -4.86
C GLU A 125 -18.09 -11.25 -5.84
N GLN A 126 -17.03 -11.86 -5.30
CA GLN A 126 -16.00 -12.53 -6.08
C GLN A 126 -16.05 -14.03 -5.79
N LYS A 127 -16.09 -14.83 -6.84
CA LYS A 127 -16.08 -16.28 -6.75
C LYS A 127 -14.94 -16.84 -7.59
N MET A 128 -13.99 -17.48 -6.90
CA MET A 128 -12.89 -18.17 -7.55
C MET A 128 -13.36 -19.51 -8.11
N GLY A 129 -13.03 -19.78 -9.37
CA GLY A 129 -13.23 -21.04 -10.05
C GLY A 129 -12.17 -22.07 -9.67
N GLU A 130 -12.12 -23.15 -10.43
CA GLU A 130 -11.10 -24.19 -10.27
C GLU A 130 -9.75 -23.71 -10.82
N LEU A 131 -8.68 -24.15 -10.16
CA LEU A 131 -7.32 -23.93 -10.63
C LEU A 131 -6.99 -24.96 -11.71
N GLU A 132 -6.54 -24.47 -12.86
CA GLU A 132 -6.05 -25.32 -13.95
C GLU A 132 -4.54 -25.15 -14.10
N GLU A 133 -3.82 -26.26 -14.18
CA GLU A 133 -2.40 -26.29 -14.50
C GLU A 133 -2.21 -26.93 -15.88
N LYS A 134 -1.60 -26.17 -16.79
CA LYS A 134 -1.26 -26.66 -18.12
C LYS A 134 0.03 -26.04 -18.62
N ASP A 135 0.94 -26.89 -19.09
CA ASP A 135 2.22 -26.50 -19.68
C ASP A 135 3.06 -25.58 -18.77
N GLY A 136 3.00 -25.81 -17.44
CA GLY A 136 3.71 -25.01 -16.43
C GLY A 136 3.07 -23.63 -16.16
N GLN A 137 1.87 -23.40 -16.68
CA GLN A 137 1.08 -22.20 -16.39
C GLN A 137 -0.10 -22.58 -15.49
N ILE A 138 -0.39 -21.71 -14.55
CA ILE A 138 -1.56 -21.82 -13.66
C ILE A 138 -2.57 -20.76 -14.13
N SER A 139 -3.79 -21.18 -14.36
CA SER A 139 -4.92 -20.31 -14.68
C SER A 139 -6.07 -20.52 -13.69
N VAL A 140 -6.81 -19.46 -13.44
CA VAL A 140 -8.01 -19.48 -12.63
C VAL A 140 -8.99 -18.43 -13.17
N ASP A 141 -10.23 -18.83 -13.29
CA ASP A 141 -11.31 -17.90 -13.60
C ASP A 141 -11.86 -17.30 -12.31
N VAL A 142 -12.09 -15.98 -12.29
CA VAL A 142 -12.76 -15.30 -11.20
C VAL A 142 -14.02 -14.63 -11.71
N GLU A 143 -15.16 -15.08 -11.21
CA GLU A 143 -16.44 -14.44 -11.48
C GLU A 143 -16.60 -13.25 -10.52
N VAL A 144 -16.83 -12.05 -11.08
CA VAL A 144 -17.07 -10.82 -10.32
C VAL A 144 -18.48 -10.34 -10.60
N THR A 145 -19.31 -10.34 -9.59
CA THR A 145 -20.71 -9.92 -9.69
C THR A 145 -20.94 -8.65 -8.90
N ASN A 146 -21.47 -7.62 -9.55
CA ASN A 146 -21.95 -6.43 -8.85
C ASN A 146 -23.31 -6.77 -8.22
N THR A 147 -23.39 -6.75 -6.91
CA THR A 147 -24.58 -7.10 -6.13
C THR A 147 -25.40 -5.89 -5.68
N GLY A 148 -24.88 -4.68 -5.91
CA GLY A 148 -25.58 -3.43 -5.59
C GLY A 148 -26.16 -2.74 -6.82
N ASP A 149 -26.70 -1.54 -6.62
CA ASP A 149 -27.47 -0.81 -7.62
C ASP A 149 -26.65 0.21 -8.44
N VAL A 150 -25.41 0.45 -8.09
CA VAL A 150 -24.55 1.44 -8.74
C VAL A 150 -23.50 0.75 -9.60
N ALA A 151 -23.32 1.21 -10.83
CA ALA A 151 -22.24 0.74 -11.69
C ALA A 151 -20.87 1.04 -11.06
N GLY A 152 -19.96 0.10 -11.14
CA GLY A 152 -18.64 0.24 -10.54
C GLY A 152 -17.62 -0.72 -11.11
N LYS A 153 -16.41 -0.66 -10.56
CA LYS A 153 -15.30 -1.57 -10.86
C LYS A 153 -14.79 -2.15 -9.56
N ASP A 154 -14.35 -3.38 -9.61
CA ASP A 154 -13.66 -4.02 -8.49
C ASP A 154 -12.27 -4.49 -8.92
N VAL A 155 -11.42 -4.78 -7.96
CA VAL A 155 -10.05 -5.26 -8.16
C VAL A 155 -9.97 -6.69 -7.69
N VAL A 156 -9.51 -7.58 -8.55
CA VAL A 156 -9.20 -8.96 -8.21
C VAL A 156 -7.72 -9.05 -7.87
N GLU A 157 -7.41 -9.41 -6.64
CA GLU A 157 -6.05 -9.61 -6.16
C GLU A 157 -5.76 -11.11 -6.08
N VAL A 158 -4.77 -11.56 -6.83
CA VAL A 158 -4.37 -12.98 -6.84
C VAL A 158 -3.09 -13.16 -6.06
N TYR A 159 -3.16 -13.93 -4.99
CA TYR A 159 -2.02 -14.23 -4.13
C TYR A 159 -1.58 -15.68 -4.29
N TYR A 160 -0.28 -15.90 -4.21
CA TYR A 160 0.26 -17.25 -4.08
C TYR A 160 1.30 -17.30 -2.95
N LYS A 161 1.37 -18.41 -2.27
CA LYS A 161 2.33 -18.64 -1.20
C LYS A 161 3.35 -19.69 -1.67
N PRO A 162 4.54 -19.27 -2.13
CA PRO A 162 5.56 -20.23 -2.49
C PRO A 162 6.08 -20.96 -1.24
N PRO A 163 6.57 -22.22 -1.38
CA PRO A 163 7.23 -22.87 -0.27
C PRO A 163 8.48 -22.07 0.13
N TYR A 164 8.69 -21.95 1.44
CA TYR A 164 9.92 -21.36 1.95
C TYR A 164 11.07 -22.35 1.72
N THR A 165 12.08 -21.91 0.99
CA THR A 165 13.30 -22.70 0.76
C THR A 165 14.49 -21.91 1.31
N ASN A 166 15.26 -22.55 2.21
CA ASN A 166 16.52 -22.02 2.71
C ASN A 166 17.61 -22.03 1.60
#